data_9dc9094d4da29200b78463f572c96c03
#
_entry.id   9dc9094d4da29200b78463f572c96c03
#
_cell.length_a   1.000
_cell.length_b   1.000
_cell.length_c   1.000
_cell.angle_alpha   90.00
_cell.angle_beta   90.00
_cell.angle_gamma   90.00
#
_symmetry.space_group_name_H-M   'P 1'
#
loop_
_entity.id
_entity.type
_entity.pdbx_description
1 polymer ?
#
loop_
_entity_poly.entity_id
_entity_poly.type
_entity_poly.pdbx_seq_one_letter_code
_entity_poly.pdbx_strand_id
1 'polypeptide(L)'
;TCISYGGSQSIVEPKNASQVVLDLLEDIGVDLKRFTTAYDIGFFKRHGMGGVTYFNEEIFGEDKLVQHPYCNYPNYVEGLLGGRLSHEEAAAQAPLSKKGRKQLLRVLNGGLHALDVQEADLQDYINSHSYFDYLQKTLGVDDPGVLRMARHSGLDWGSFSAELMSIAQAKSCGAMGFPPKAVYDEDNPYIYHFPDGNAGVARALVKKLISGVAEGRNAEALVLARFNYAELDRPGNPVRLRLNSTVVNVKHGGDPASASEALVTYINDNKSFQVRGRNVVMACYNMMIPHLVSDLPEKQAAALRSQTKSPFVYTTVGLRNWHAMKDSGIGVAMSPGNMHQAVLMDFPVSMGGYKFTESPDKPCVIQM
;
A
#
# COMPACT_ATOMS: atom_id res chain seq x y z
N THR A 1 5.58 -21.19 -11.19
CA THR A 1 5.21 -19.80 -11.53
C THR A 1 5.20 -19.01 -10.25
N CYS A 2 5.96 -17.93 -10.17
CA CYS A 2 5.87 -16.97 -9.09
C CYS A 2 5.02 -15.80 -9.57
N ILE A 3 4.03 -15.42 -8.80
CA ILE A 3 3.19 -14.25 -9.01
C ILE A 3 3.28 -13.43 -7.75
N SER A 4 3.17 -12.14 -7.88
CA SER A 4 3.10 -11.23 -6.75
C SER A 4 2.25 -10.02 -7.08
N TYR A 5 1.74 -9.37 -6.07
CA TYR A 5 1.03 -8.11 -6.21
C TYR A 5 2.00 -6.98 -6.61
N GLY A 6 1.45 -5.96 -7.26
CA GLY A 6 2.18 -4.71 -7.49
C GLY A 6 1.94 -3.70 -6.37
N GLY A 7 1.80 -2.42 -6.71
CA GLY A 7 1.55 -1.34 -5.75
C GLY A 7 0.17 -1.36 -5.06
N SER A 8 -0.75 -2.23 -5.46
CA SER A 8 -2.09 -2.35 -4.86
C SER A 8 -2.33 -3.80 -4.45
N GLN A 9 -2.35 -4.04 -3.15
CA GLN A 9 -2.28 -5.38 -2.57
C GLN A 9 -3.65 -6.05 -2.42
N SER A 10 -4.62 -5.38 -1.82
CA SER A 10 -5.83 -6.01 -1.29
C SER A 10 -7.10 -5.21 -1.52
N ILE A 11 -8.23 -5.90 -1.47
CA ILE A 11 -9.55 -5.30 -1.27
C ILE A 11 -9.68 -5.06 0.23
N VAL A 12 -9.45 -3.81 0.66
CA VAL A 12 -9.42 -3.49 2.09
C VAL A 12 -10.84 -3.42 2.65
N GLU A 13 -11.08 -4.11 3.77
CA GLU A 13 -12.32 -4.06 4.56
C GLU A 13 -13.61 -4.10 3.70
N PRO A 14 -13.82 -5.12 2.85
CA PRO A 14 -14.94 -5.14 1.91
C PRO A 14 -16.31 -5.07 2.60
N LYS A 15 -16.44 -5.47 3.86
CA LYS A 15 -17.69 -5.32 4.63
C LYS A 15 -18.08 -3.86 4.86
N ASN A 16 -17.11 -2.95 4.84
CA ASN A 16 -17.32 -1.51 5.01
C ASN A 16 -17.53 -0.81 3.67
N ALA A 17 -17.46 -1.53 2.56
CA ALA A 17 -17.66 -0.98 1.23
C ALA A 17 -19.14 -0.63 0.98
N SER A 18 -19.38 0.36 0.14
CA SER A 18 -20.73 0.68 -0.30
C SER A 18 -21.33 -0.45 -1.13
N GLN A 19 -22.67 -0.56 -1.14
CA GLN A 19 -23.37 -1.59 -1.91
C GLN A 19 -22.97 -1.55 -3.39
N VAL A 20 -22.77 -0.37 -3.97
CA VAL A 20 -22.33 -0.22 -5.37
C VAL A 20 -20.99 -0.90 -5.64
N VAL A 21 -20.05 -0.83 -4.68
CA VAL A 21 -18.74 -1.51 -4.79
C VAL A 21 -18.91 -3.03 -4.66
N LEU A 22 -19.75 -3.49 -3.73
CA LEU A 22 -20.02 -4.91 -3.54
C LEU A 22 -20.70 -5.52 -4.78
N ASP A 23 -21.69 -4.84 -5.33
CA ASP A 23 -22.39 -5.25 -6.56
C ASP A 23 -21.41 -5.30 -7.76
N LEU A 24 -20.49 -4.33 -7.86
CA LEU A 24 -19.46 -4.34 -8.89
C LEU A 24 -18.52 -5.53 -8.75
N LEU A 25 -18.05 -5.84 -7.53
CA LEU A 25 -17.18 -6.98 -7.28
C LEU A 25 -17.88 -8.30 -7.66
N GLU A 26 -19.15 -8.45 -7.28
CA GLU A 26 -19.96 -9.60 -7.67
C GLU A 26 -20.14 -9.69 -9.18
N ASP A 27 -20.47 -8.58 -9.85
CA ASP A 27 -20.71 -8.50 -11.30
C ASP A 27 -19.47 -8.85 -12.13
N ILE A 28 -18.27 -8.59 -11.63
CA ILE A 28 -17.00 -9.01 -12.26
C ILE A 28 -16.52 -10.39 -11.82
N GLY A 29 -17.31 -11.09 -10.99
CA GLY A 29 -17.04 -12.46 -10.57
C GLY A 29 -16.02 -12.60 -9.44
N VAL A 30 -15.88 -11.60 -8.57
CA VAL A 30 -15.10 -11.69 -7.34
C VAL A 30 -15.96 -12.33 -6.25
N ASP A 31 -15.59 -13.52 -5.80
CA ASP A 31 -16.20 -14.18 -4.65
C ASP A 31 -15.41 -13.88 -3.38
N LEU A 32 -15.92 -12.96 -2.56
CA LEU A 32 -15.28 -12.59 -1.30
C LEU A 32 -15.16 -13.76 -0.32
N LYS A 33 -16.12 -14.70 -0.32
CA LYS A 33 -16.08 -15.87 0.56
C LYS A 33 -14.92 -16.81 0.22
N ARG A 34 -14.51 -16.84 -1.05
CA ARG A 34 -13.42 -17.70 -1.51
C ARG A 34 -12.09 -17.40 -0.81
N PHE A 35 -11.86 -16.15 -0.42
CA PHE A 35 -10.62 -15.73 0.26
C PHE A 35 -10.45 -16.39 1.62
N THR A 36 -11.51 -16.70 2.36
CA THR A 36 -11.43 -17.37 3.66
C THR A 36 -10.80 -18.76 3.60
N THR A 37 -10.85 -19.41 2.43
CA THR A 37 -10.25 -20.73 2.19
C THR A 37 -8.99 -20.67 1.34
N ALA A 38 -8.76 -19.55 0.65
CA ALA A 38 -7.59 -19.35 -0.21
C ALA A 38 -6.38 -18.82 0.55
N TYR A 39 -6.63 -18.03 1.59
CA TYR A 39 -5.60 -17.40 2.41
C TYR A 39 -5.23 -18.28 3.59
N ASP A 40 -3.95 -18.58 3.76
CA ASP A 40 -3.43 -19.36 4.88
C ASP A 40 -3.05 -18.46 6.05
N ILE A 41 -4.02 -18.13 6.88
CA ILE A 41 -3.87 -17.20 8.01
C ILE A 41 -2.83 -17.66 9.04
N GLY A 42 -2.62 -18.97 9.17
CA GLY A 42 -1.67 -19.57 10.12
C GLY A 42 -0.24 -19.73 9.59
N PHE A 43 0.05 -19.35 8.36
CA PHE A 43 1.34 -19.61 7.70
C PHE A 43 2.53 -19.08 8.52
N PHE A 44 2.56 -17.81 8.83
CA PHE A 44 3.68 -17.17 9.53
C PHE A 44 3.87 -17.75 10.94
N LYS A 45 2.78 -17.96 11.66
CA LYS A 45 2.81 -18.57 13.00
C LYS A 45 3.39 -19.99 13.00
N ARG A 46 2.96 -20.82 12.03
CA ARG A 46 3.49 -22.21 11.91
C ARG A 46 4.97 -22.26 11.58
N HIS A 47 5.48 -21.28 10.85
CA HIS A 47 6.90 -21.20 10.51
C HIS A 47 7.72 -20.39 11.51
N GLY A 48 7.10 -19.93 12.60
CA GLY A 48 7.78 -19.13 13.61
C GLY A 48 8.29 -17.79 13.10
N MET A 49 7.63 -17.21 12.11
CA MET A 49 7.99 -15.93 11.49
C MET A 49 7.11 -14.80 12.04
N GLY A 50 7.63 -13.58 12.07
CA GLY A 50 6.92 -12.43 12.59
C GLY A 50 7.58 -11.11 12.22
N GLY A 51 7.22 -10.02 12.95
CA GLY A 51 7.78 -8.70 12.76
C GLY A 51 9.13 -8.53 13.45
N VAL A 52 10.13 -8.07 12.73
CA VAL A 52 11.48 -7.80 13.22
C VAL A 52 11.96 -6.43 12.76
N THR A 53 13.05 -5.94 13.33
CA THR A 53 13.76 -4.76 12.81
C THR A 53 15.22 -5.08 12.56
N TYR A 54 15.68 -4.77 11.38
CA TYR A 54 17.08 -4.82 11.00
C TYR A 54 17.71 -3.43 11.10
N PHE A 55 18.66 -3.29 11.98
CA PHE A 55 19.55 -2.14 12.10
C PHE A 55 20.80 -2.41 11.29
N ASN A 56 21.21 -1.49 10.44
CA ASN A 56 22.44 -1.63 9.67
C ASN A 56 23.62 -0.87 10.32
N GLU A 57 24.83 -1.37 10.09
CA GLU A 57 26.07 -0.80 10.65
C GLU A 57 26.29 0.66 10.23
N GLU A 58 26.01 1.02 8.97
CA GLU A 58 26.25 2.37 8.45
C GLU A 58 25.44 3.43 9.20
N ILE A 59 24.24 3.09 9.67
CA ILE A 59 23.30 4.03 10.27
C ILE A 59 23.33 3.95 11.79
N PHE A 60 23.46 2.74 12.35
CA PHE A 60 23.31 2.48 13.78
C PHE A 60 24.59 1.97 14.45
N GLY A 61 25.70 1.81 13.70
CA GLY A 61 27.00 1.41 14.21
C GLY A 61 27.20 -0.08 14.41
N GLU A 62 26.16 -0.89 14.17
CA GLU A 62 26.24 -2.36 14.15
C GLU A 62 25.12 -2.97 13.31
N ASP A 63 25.41 -4.10 12.65
CA ASP A 63 24.38 -4.93 12.01
C ASP A 63 23.67 -5.74 13.07
N LYS A 64 22.35 -5.54 13.22
CA LYS A 64 21.59 -6.22 14.26
C LYS A 64 20.14 -6.48 13.87
N LEU A 65 19.70 -7.71 14.11
CA LEU A 65 18.29 -8.08 13.98
C LEU A 65 17.65 -8.14 15.38
N VAL A 66 16.58 -7.39 15.58
CA VAL A 66 15.80 -7.40 16.82
C VAL A 66 14.40 -7.93 16.54
N GLN A 67 13.93 -8.87 17.35
CA GLN A 67 12.64 -9.56 17.20
C GLN A 67 11.45 -8.66 17.65
N HIS A 68 11.42 -7.43 17.13
CA HIS A 68 10.38 -6.43 17.39
C HIS A 68 10.31 -5.43 16.23
N PRO A 69 9.14 -5.11 15.69
CA PRO A 69 9.00 -4.23 14.53
C PRO A 69 9.12 -2.74 14.87
N TYR A 70 9.08 -2.34 16.16
CA TYR A 70 9.04 -0.96 16.67
C TYR A 70 7.93 -0.08 16.06
N CYS A 71 6.91 -0.71 15.52
CA CYS A 71 5.70 -0.05 15.05
C CYS A 71 4.50 -0.89 15.46
N ASN A 72 3.35 -0.27 15.55
CA ASN A 72 2.11 -0.93 15.91
C ASN A 72 1.19 -0.95 14.69
N TYR A 73 1.67 -1.53 13.58
CA TYR A 73 0.79 -1.79 12.45
C TYR A 73 -0.44 -2.56 12.91
N PRO A 74 -1.62 -2.21 12.39
CA PRO A 74 -2.81 -2.99 12.64
C PRO A 74 -2.50 -4.46 12.38
N ASN A 75 -2.92 -5.33 13.29
CA ASN A 75 -2.64 -6.77 13.23
C ASN A 75 -3.53 -7.40 12.14
N TYR A 76 -3.33 -6.99 10.89
CA TYR A 76 -4.11 -7.44 9.73
C TYR A 76 -3.97 -8.93 9.47
N VAL A 77 -2.85 -9.51 9.91
CA VAL A 77 -2.59 -10.93 9.77
C VAL A 77 -2.06 -11.44 11.10
N GLU A 78 -2.74 -12.41 11.69
CA GLU A 78 -2.35 -12.98 12.97
C GLU A 78 -0.88 -13.47 12.92
N GLY A 79 -0.05 -12.89 13.77
CA GLY A 79 1.37 -13.25 13.94
C GLY A 79 2.34 -12.66 12.93
N LEU A 80 1.91 -12.01 11.84
CA LEU A 80 2.84 -11.44 10.84
C LEU A 80 3.66 -10.28 11.40
N LEU A 81 3.03 -9.39 12.16
CA LEU A 81 3.64 -8.16 12.67
C LEU A 81 3.86 -8.17 14.19
N GLY A 82 3.46 -9.25 14.87
CA GLY A 82 3.65 -9.36 16.32
C GLY A 82 5.12 -9.43 16.69
N GLY A 83 5.60 -8.46 17.46
CA GLY A 83 6.90 -8.56 18.12
C GLY A 83 6.91 -9.69 19.17
N ARG A 84 8.06 -10.33 19.35
CA ARG A 84 8.24 -11.40 20.36
C ARG A 84 8.77 -10.88 21.69
N LEU A 85 9.19 -9.61 21.72
CA LEU A 85 9.80 -8.95 22.86
C LEU A 85 8.81 -7.94 23.46
N SER A 86 8.89 -7.75 24.78
CA SER A 86 8.27 -6.59 25.43
C SER A 86 8.91 -5.29 24.96
N HIS A 87 8.26 -4.16 25.20
CA HIS A 87 8.80 -2.84 24.88
C HIS A 87 10.14 -2.58 25.60
N GLU A 88 10.28 -3.05 26.87
CA GLU A 88 11.49 -2.95 27.67
C GLU A 88 12.64 -3.74 27.05
N GLU A 89 12.38 -5.01 26.69
CA GLU A 89 13.37 -5.88 26.04
C GLU A 89 13.78 -5.34 24.68
N ALA A 90 12.81 -4.90 23.87
CA ALA A 90 13.06 -4.33 22.55
C ALA A 90 13.91 -3.05 22.67
N ALA A 91 13.55 -2.12 23.56
CA ALA A 91 14.31 -0.91 23.78
C ALA A 91 15.74 -1.19 24.28
N ALA A 92 15.91 -2.20 25.15
CA ALA A 92 17.21 -2.62 25.64
C ALA A 92 18.12 -3.19 24.54
N GLN A 93 17.53 -3.89 23.56
CA GLN A 93 18.27 -4.50 22.45
C GLN A 93 18.56 -3.56 21.29
N ALA A 94 17.87 -2.41 21.19
CA ALA A 94 18.14 -1.43 20.14
C ALA A 94 19.57 -0.90 20.19
N PRO A 95 20.29 -0.78 19.05
CA PRO A 95 21.66 -0.26 18.98
C PRO A 95 21.69 1.26 19.13
N LEU A 96 21.29 1.73 20.27
CA LEU A 96 21.18 3.14 20.64
C LEU A 96 21.97 3.45 21.89
N SER A 97 22.26 4.73 22.12
CA SER A 97 22.83 5.21 23.37
C SER A 97 21.95 4.83 24.59
N LYS A 98 22.51 4.86 25.79
CA LYS A 98 21.70 4.65 27.02
C LYS A 98 20.55 5.66 27.12
N LYS A 99 20.76 6.90 26.67
CA LYS A 99 19.72 7.96 26.59
C LYS A 99 18.68 7.57 25.53
N GLY A 100 19.12 7.18 24.34
CA GLY A 100 18.26 6.79 23.23
C GLY A 100 17.34 5.62 23.59
N ARG A 101 17.86 4.56 24.25
CA ARG A 101 17.05 3.45 24.72
C ARG A 101 15.96 3.86 25.70
N LYS A 102 16.25 4.80 26.62
CA LYS A 102 15.22 5.34 27.53
C LYS A 102 14.16 6.15 26.79
N GLN A 103 14.57 6.93 25.80
CA GLN A 103 13.64 7.70 24.97
C GLN A 103 12.82 6.78 24.07
N LEU A 104 13.43 5.76 23.47
CA LEU A 104 12.71 4.76 22.68
C LEU A 104 11.62 4.07 23.52
N LEU A 105 11.95 3.63 24.74
CA LEU A 105 10.94 3.05 25.64
C LEU A 105 9.81 4.01 25.94
N ARG A 106 10.12 5.30 26.13
CA ARG A 106 9.09 6.33 26.32
C ARG A 106 8.21 6.48 25.09
N VAL A 107 8.77 6.43 23.89
CA VAL A 107 8.00 6.45 22.64
C VAL A 107 7.11 5.23 22.53
N LEU A 108 7.64 4.02 22.75
CA LEU A 108 6.86 2.77 22.67
C LEU A 108 5.67 2.74 23.63
N ASN A 109 5.83 3.36 24.80
CA ASN A 109 4.78 3.49 25.81
C ASN A 109 3.98 4.82 25.68
N GLY A 110 4.15 5.55 24.57
CA GLY A 110 3.44 6.79 24.29
C GLY A 110 1.94 6.59 24.04
N GLY A 111 1.31 7.61 23.53
CA GLY A 111 -0.12 7.59 23.18
C GLY A 111 -0.74 8.97 23.32
N LEU A 112 -2.00 9.10 22.93
CA LEU A 112 -2.71 10.39 23.03
C LEU A 112 -2.85 10.87 24.49
N HIS A 113 -2.78 9.97 25.46
CA HIS A 113 -2.79 10.31 26.88
C HIS A 113 -1.59 11.16 27.35
N ALA A 114 -0.52 11.21 26.54
CA ALA A 114 0.63 12.06 26.81
C ALA A 114 0.42 13.53 26.40
N LEU A 115 -0.64 13.82 25.66
CA LEU A 115 -1.00 15.17 25.24
C LEU A 115 -1.72 15.91 26.36
N ASP A 116 -1.26 17.14 26.63
CA ASP A 116 -1.97 18.07 27.54
C ASP A 116 -2.94 18.94 26.72
N VAL A 117 -4.03 18.31 26.27
CA VAL A 117 -5.05 18.93 25.41
C VAL A 117 -6.42 18.51 25.91
N GLN A 118 -7.36 19.46 26.00
CA GLN A 118 -8.74 19.17 26.38
C GLN A 118 -9.41 18.26 25.34
N GLU A 119 -10.29 17.38 25.78
CA GLU A 119 -10.96 16.40 24.91
C GLU A 119 -11.72 17.07 23.75
N ALA A 120 -12.33 18.23 23.99
CA ALA A 120 -13.04 19.00 22.97
C ALA A 120 -12.13 19.49 21.81
N ASP A 121 -10.87 19.76 22.10
CA ASP A 121 -9.90 20.30 21.12
C ASP A 121 -8.98 19.20 20.56
N LEU A 122 -9.06 17.99 21.11
CA LEU A 122 -8.11 16.91 20.80
C LEU A 122 -8.08 16.56 19.31
N GLN A 123 -9.24 16.47 18.67
CA GLN A 123 -9.30 16.07 17.25
C GLN A 123 -8.66 17.13 16.33
N ASP A 124 -8.91 18.41 16.60
CA ASP A 124 -8.31 19.50 15.82
C ASP A 124 -6.82 19.59 16.09
N TYR A 125 -6.38 19.37 17.33
CA TYR A 125 -4.98 19.36 17.70
C TYR A 125 -4.21 18.26 16.95
N ILE A 126 -4.66 17.00 17.01
CA ILE A 126 -3.97 15.88 16.39
C ILE A 126 -4.00 15.93 14.87
N ASN A 127 -4.97 16.59 14.26
CA ASN A 127 -5.03 16.82 12.80
C ASN A 127 -4.07 17.92 12.34
N SER A 128 -3.79 18.92 13.18
CA SER A 128 -3.03 20.11 12.82
C SER A 128 -1.55 20.08 13.25
N HIS A 129 -1.16 19.16 14.13
CA HIS A 129 0.20 19.06 14.63
C HIS A 129 0.91 17.84 14.05
N SER A 130 2.22 18.00 13.77
CA SER A 130 3.03 16.92 13.20
C SER A 130 3.37 15.84 14.25
N TYR A 131 3.54 14.62 13.77
CA TYR A 131 4.02 13.52 14.60
C TYR A 131 5.45 13.79 15.10
N PHE A 132 6.25 14.51 14.33
CA PHE A 132 7.59 14.91 14.75
C PHE A 132 7.54 15.87 15.96
N ASP A 133 6.64 16.85 15.94
CA ASP A 133 6.39 17.74 17.08
C ASP A 133 5.94 16.98 18.33
N TYR A 134 5.07 16.00 18.17
CA TYR A 134 4.66 15.13 19.26
C TYR A 134 5.85 14.39 19.89
N LEU A 135 6.73 13.81 19.06
CA LEU A 135 7.93 13.13 19.56
C LEU A 135 8.84 14.08 20.34
N GLN A 136 9.11 15.26 19.79
CA GLN A 136 10.05 16.20 20.40
C GLN A 136 9.46 16.97 21.56
N LYS A 137 8.27 17.58 21.37
CA LYS A 137 7.70 18.53 22.36
C LYS A 137 6.91 17.82 23.45
N THR A 138 6.17 16.77 23.09
CA THR A 138 5.35 16.02 24.08
C THR A 138 6.18 14.93 24.76
N LEU A 139 6.87 14.09 23.96
CA LEU A 139 7.62 12.96 24.52
C LEU A 139 9.09 13.32 24.87
N GLY A 140 9.57 14.52 24.54
CA GLY A 140 10.91 14.98 24.85
C GLY A 140 12.01 14.13 24.19
N VAL A 141 11.81 13.72 22.94
CA VAL A 141 12.77 12.92 22.17
C VAL A 141 13.73 13.84 21.44
N ASP A 142 15.03 13.70 21.72
CA ASP A 142 16.10 14.42 21.06
C ASP A 142 17.24 13.49 20.59
N ASP A 143 17.19 12.19 20.91
CA ASP A 143 18.18 11.24 20.42
C ASP A 143 18.02 11.03 18.91
N PRO A 144 19.07 11.26 18.11
CA PRO A 144 18.98 11.21 16.65
C PRO A 144 18.67 9.79 16.13
N GLY A 145 19.07 8.75 16.83
CA GLY A 145 18.76 7.36 16.46
C GLY A 145 17.27 7.07 16.63
N VAL A 146 16.66 7.51 17.74
CA VAL A 146 15.20 7.35 17.97
C VAL A 146 14.41 8.15 16.94
N LEU A 147 14.77 9.41 16.68
CA LEU A 147 14.11 10.23 15.67
C LEU A 147 14.23 9.61 14.28
N ARG A 148 15.37 9.01 13.95
CA ARG A 148 15.58 8.29 12.70
C ARG A 148 14.68 7.06 12.58
N MET A 149 14.55 6.28 13.65
CA MET A 149 13.62 5.15 13.68
C MET A 149 12.17 5.60 13.47
N ALA A 150 11.77 6.69 14.11
CA ALA A 150 10.41 7.21 14.06
C ALA A 150 10.07 7.89 12.72
N ARG A 151 11.06 8.46 12.04
CA ARG A 151 10.87 9.33 10.87
C ARG A 151 10.04 8.67 9.78
N HIS A 152 10.19 7.38 9.61
CA HIS A 152 9.52 6.61 8.57
C HIS A 152 8.69 5.44 9.13
N SER A 153 8.35 5.47 10.40
CA SER A 153 7.60 4.38 11.03
C SER A 153 6.14 4.23 10.56
N GLY A 154 5.63 5.18 9.80
CA GLY A 154 4.28 5.14 9.22
C GLY A 154 4.27 4.95 7.70
N LEU A 155 5.36 4.54 7.10
CA LEU A 155 5.59 4.50 5.65
C LEU A 155 4.59 3.70 4.84
N ASP A 156 4.09 2.61 5.38
CA ASP A 156 3.25 1.67 4.67
C ASP A 156 1.95 2.32 4.15
N TRP A 157 1.46 3.32 4.86
CA TRP A 157 0.17 3.95 4.59
C TRP A 157 0.24 5.36 4.04
N GLY A 158 1.25 6.13 4.41
CA GLY A 158 1.28 7.55 4.14
C GLY A 158 2.38 8.00 3.21
N SER A 159 3.47 7.25 3.08
CA SER A 159 4.68 7.65 2.36
C SER A 159 5.23 9.02 2.81
N PHE A 160 4.89 9.47 4.01
CA PHE A 160 5.29 10.75 4.57
C PHE A 160 6.25 10.54 5.74
N SER A 161 7.22 11.42 5.86
CA SER A 161 8.06 11.47 7.05
C SER A 161 7.29 12.00 8.27
N ALA A 162 7.82 11.75 9.47
CA ALA A 162 7.22 12.21 10.71
C ALA A 162 6.95 13.73 10.74
N GLU A 163 7.75 14.51 10.01
CA GLU A 163 7.63 15.96 9.91
C GLU A 163 6.38 16.41 9.13
N LEU A 164 5.97 15.61 8.15
CA LEU A 164 4.82 15.90 7.28
C LEU A 164 3.54 15.18 7.71
N MET A 165 3.69 14.14 8.51
CA MET A 165 2.57 13.33 8.99
C MET A 165 1.94 14.00 10.21
N SER A 166 0.60 14.14 10.22
CA SER A 166 -0.09 14.59 11.43
C SER A 166 -0.10 13.49 12.51
N ILE A 167 -0.33 13.88 13.77
CA ILE A 167 -0.48 12.93 14.88
C ILE A 167 -1.63 11.95 14.58
N ALA A 168 -2.74 12.43 14.00
CA ALA A 168 -3.88 11.59 13.62
C ALA A 168 -3.50 10.54 12.56
N GLN A 169 -2.71 10.93 11.55
CA GLN A 169 -2.22 10.00 10.54
C GLN A 169 -1.24 8.99 11.15
N ALA A 170 -0.29 9.44 11.98
CA ALA A 170 0.64 8.56 12.66
C ALA A 170 -0.07 7.50 13.52
N LYS A 171 -1.11 7.89 14.27
CA LYS A 171 -1.97 6.97 15.01
C LYS A 171 -2.68 5.99 14.07
N SER A 172 -3.23 6.49 12.98
CA SER A 172 -3.99 5.68 12.00
C SER A 172 -3.14 4.60 11.35
N CYS A 173 -1.87 4.88 11.05
CA CYS A 173 -0.95 3.94 10.42
C CYS A 173 -0.09 3.14 11.41
N GLY A 174 -0.34 3.23 12.71
CA GLY A 174 0.38 2.46 13.72
C GLY A 174 1.85 2.84 13.88
N ALA A 175 2.19 4.13 13.71
CA ALA A 175 3.52 4.64 14.00
C ALA A 175 3.93 4.37 15.46
N MET A 176 5.24 4.36 15.72
CA MET A 176 5.74 4.16 17.09
C MET A 176 5.05 5.08 18.08
N GLY A 177 4.68 4.56 19.25
CA GLY A 177 4.01 5.34 20.30
C GLY A 177 2.50 5.41 20.17
N PHE A 178 1.91 4.74 19.20
CA PHE A 178 0.46 4.59 19.13
C PHE A 178 0.08 3.11 19.12
N PRO A 179 -0.85 2.68 19.97
CA PRO A 179 -1.31 1.29 19.95
C PRO A 179 -1.98 0.98 18.60
N PRO A 180 -1.97 -0.27 18.16
CA PRO A 180 -2.67 -0.68 16.95
C PRO A 180 -4.15 -0.30 17.07
N LYS A 181 -4.71 0.20 15.96
CA LYS A 181 -6.09 0.70 15.92
C LYS A 181 -7.13 -0.37 16.22
N ALA A 182 -6.81 -1.62 15.96
CA ALA A 182 -7.72 -2.73 16.19
C ALA A 182 -6.98 -4.00 16.59
N VAL A 183 -7.57 -4.75 17.49
CA VAL A 183 -7.43 -6.19 17.54
C VAL A 183 -7.84 -6.74 16.17
N TYR A 184 -7.18 -7.82 15.70
CA TYR A 184 -7.59 -8.57 14.52
C TYR A 184 -9.13 -8.71 14.49
N ASP A 185 -9.73 -8.15 13.46
CA ASP A 185 -11.17 -8.22 13.25
C ASP A 185 -11.47 -9.55 12.51
N GLU A 186 -11.90 -10.56 13.27
CA GLU A 186 -12.28 -11.86 12.71
C GLU A 186 -13.44 -11.75 11.72
N ASP A 187 -14.26 -10.73 11.87
CA ASP A 187 -15.39 -10.47 10.98
C ASP A 187 -14.98 -9.80 9.67
N ASN A 188 -13.85 -9.08 9.65
CA ASN A 188 -13.34 -8.38 8.48
C ASN A 188 -11.81 -8.54 8.35
N PRO A 189 -11.31 -9.79 8.24
CA PRO A 189 -9.88 -10.08 8.24
C PRO A 189 -9.18 -9.53 6.99
N TYR A 190 -7.90 -9.22 7.12
CA TYR A 190 -7.09 -8.77 6.00
C TYR A 190 -6.60 -9.95 5.14
N ILE A 191 -7.53 -10.60 4.46
CA ILE A 191 -7.26 -11.81 3.65
C ILE A 191 -7.66 -11.66 2.18
N TYR A 192 -8.27 -10.54 1.81
CA TYR A 192 -8.86 -10.35 0.49
C TYR A 192 -7.79 -9.96 -0.54
N HIS A 193 -6.84 -10.87 -0.76
CA HIS A 193 -5.75 -10.74 -1.71
C HIS A 193 -5.88 -11.74 -2.84
N PHE A 194 -5.85 -11.25 -4.09
CA PHE A 194 -5.49 -12.12 -5.20
C PHE A 194 -3.97 -12.36 -5.21
N PRO A 195 -3.47 -13.47 -5.76
CA PRO A 195 -2.02 -13.68 -5.90
C PRO A 195 -1.30 -12.57 -6.66
N ASP A 196 -1.99 -11.90 -7.58
CA ASP A 196 -1.53 -10.74 -8.33
C ASP A 196 -2.08 -9.40 -7.78
N GLY A 197 -2.59 -9.41 -6.56
CA GLY A 197 -3.17 -8.24 -5.89
C GLY A 197 -4.39 -7.71 -6.63
N ASN A 198 -4.63 -6.39 -6.53
CA ASN A 198 -5.76 -5.76 -7.23
C ASN A 198 -5.60 -5.70 -8.76
N ALA A 199 -4.47 -6.16 -9.32
CA ALA A 199 -4.39 -6.46 -10.73
C ALA A 199 -5.43 -7.53 -11.14
N GLY A 200 -5.75 -8.49 -10.25
CA GLY A 200 -6.83 -9.46 -10.44
C GLY A 200 -8.18 -8.78 -10.64
N VAL A 201 -8.50 -7.75 -9.84
CA VAL A 201 -9.72 -6.94 -10.00
C VAL A 201 -9.72 -6.19 -11.33
N ALA A 202 -8.61 -5.52 -11.67
CA ALA A 202 -8.48 -4.80 -12.95
C ALA A 202 -8.64 -5.73 -14.15
N ARG A 203 -8.07 -6.93 -14.10
CA ARG A 203 -8.20 -7.96 -15.13
C ARG A 203 -9.66 -8.47 -15.25
N ALA A 204 -10.34 -8.63 -14.13
CA ALA A 204 -11.75 -9.01 -14.12
C ALA A 204 -12.65 -7.92 -14.76
N LEU A 205 -12.39 -6.63 -14.47
CA LEU A 205 -13.06 -5.50 -15.12
C LEU A 205 -12.83 -5.50 -16.63
N VAL A 206 -11.59 -5.67 -17.08
CA VAL A 206 -11.27 -5.74 -18.52
C VAL A 206 -11.97 -6.91 -19.17
N LYS A 207 -11.98 -8.08 -18.54
CA LYS A 207 -12.69 -9.28 -19.04
C LYS A 207 -14.20 -9.06 -19.15
N LYS A 208 -14.79 -8.35 -18.19
CA LYS A 208 -16.22 -7.98 -18.23
C LYS A 208 -16.54 -7.10 -19.43
N LEU A 209 -15.69 -6.11 -19.70
CA LEU A 209 -15.87 -5.14 -20.80
C LEU A 209 -15.52 -5.73 -22.17
N ILE A 210 -14.52 -6.61 -22.24
CA ILE A 210 -13.98 -7.19 -23.48
C ILE A 210 -13.89 -8.71 -23.29
N SER A 211 -15.01 -9.40 -23.51
CA SER A 211 -15.15 -10.82 -23.19
C SER A 211 -14.17 -11.75 -23.92
N GLY A 212 -13.68 -11.36 -25.10
CA GLY A 212 -12.70 -12.13 -25.87
C GLY A 212 -11.26 -12.06 -25.37
N VAL A 213 -10.94 -11.21 -24.38
CA VAL A 213 -9.55 -10.94 -23.96
C VAL A 213 -8.89 -12.10 -23.23
N ALA A 214 -9.64 -12.97 -22.58
CA ALA A 214 -9.13 -14.14 -21.87
C ALA A 214 -10.22 -15.22 -21.74
N GLU A 215 -9.81 -16.44 -21.45
CA GLU A 215 -10.72 -17.48 -21.00
C GLU A 215 -10.97 -17.38 -19.48
N GLY A 216 -12.05 -17.99 -19.01
CA GLY A 216 -12.46 -17.94 -17.61
C GLY A 216 -13.75 -17.16 -17.40
N ARG A 217 -14.53 -17.57 -16.38
CA ARG A 217 -15.88 -17.02 -16.11
C ARG A 217 -15.94 -16.12 -14.87
N ASN A 218 -14.91 -16.16 -14.02
CA ASN A 218 -14.85 -15.40 -12.77
C ASN A 218 -13.43 -14.90 -12.52
N ALA A 219 -13.25 -14.03 -11.54
CA ALA A 219 -11.98 -13.43 -11.23
C ALA A 219 -10.89 -14.47 -10.83
N GLU A 220 -11.26 -15.53 -10.10
CA GLU A 220 -10.33 -16.60 -9.73
C GLU A 220 -9.73 -17.31 -10.95
N ALA A 221 -10.54 -17.59 -11.97
CA ALA A 221 -10.07 -18.22 -13.21
C ALA A 221 -9.08 -17.35 -14.00
N LEU A 222 -9.05 -16.05 -13.74
CA LEU A 222 -8.16 -15.11 -14.43
C LEU A 222 -6.76 -15.05 -13.81
N VAL A 223 -6.52 -15.56 -12.60
CA VAL A 223 -5.23 -15.45 -11.89
C VAL A 223 -4.05 -15.92 -12.76
N LEU A 224 -4.17 -17.06 -13.41
CA LEU A 224 -3.15 -17.60 -14.33
C LEU A 224 -3.50 -17.42 -15.81
N ALA A 225 -4.65 -16.84 -16.15
CA ALA A 225 -5.09 -16.70 -17.53
C ALA A 225 -4.14 -15.79 -18.34
N ARG A 226 -3.88 -16.18 -19.56
CA ARG A 226 -3.15 -15.33 -20.52
C ARG A 226 -4.15 -14.43 -21.23
N PHE A 227 -3.89 -13.13 -21.20
CA PHE A 227 -4.70 -12.13 -21.90
C PHE A 227 -4.23 -11.99 -23.34
N ASN A 228 -5.20 -12.04 -24.26
CA ASN A 228 -4.97 -11.71 -25.68
C ASN A 228 -5.07 -10.19 -25.86
N TYR A 229 -3.94 -9.51 -25.80
CA TYR A 229 -3.87 -8.05 -25.95
C TYR A 229 -4.36 -7.54 -27.31
N ALA A 230 -4.42 -8.38 -28.35
CA ALA A 230 -4.96 -8.01 -29.66
C ALA A 230 -6.48 -7.73 -29.62
N GLU A 231 -7.19 -8.26 -28.63
CA GLU A 231 -8.61 -7.99 -28.44
C GLU A 231 -8.91 -6.63 -27.78
N LEU A 232 -7.94 -5.99 -27.14
CA LEU A 232 -8.16 -4.77 -26.35
C LEU A 232 -8.62 -3.59 -27.20
N ASP A 233 -8.03 -3.37 -28.38
CA ASP A 233 -8.35 -2.23 -29.26
C ASP A 233 -8.89 -2.68 -30.63
N ARG A 234 -9.61 -3.79 -30.68
CA ARG A 234 -10.16 -4.35 -31.93
C ARG A 234 -11.26 -3.43 -32.49
N PRO A 235 -11.16 -3.04 -33.78
CA PRO A 235 -12.22 -2.28 -34.43
C PRO A 235 -13.55 -3.02 -34.37
N GLY A 236 -14.62 -2.30 -34.05
CA GLY A 236 -15.98 -2.86 -33.92
C GLY A 236 -16.35 -3.30 -32.51
N ASN A 237 -15.40 -3.40 -31.57
CA ASN A 237 -15.74 -3.62 -30.16
C ASN A 237 -16.45 -2.38 -29.59
N PRO A 238 -17.51 -2.58 -28.77
CA PRO A 238 -18.22 -1.48 -28.13
C PRO A 238 -17.36 -0.74 -27.11
N VAL A 239 -16.40 -1.44 -26.50
CA VAL A 239 -15.40 -0.89 -25.58
C VAL A 239 -14.02 -1.22 -26.12
N ARG A 240 -13.13 -0.26 -26.11
CA ARG A 240 -11.75 -0.40 -26.58
C ARG A 240 -10.77 0.16 -25.57
N LEU A 241 -9.70 -0.59 -25.28
CA LEU A 241 -8.58 -0.18 -24.44
C LEU A 241 -7.34 -0.03 -25.31
N ARG A 242 -6.84 1.19 -25.41
CA ARG A 242 -5.68 1.50 -26.22
C ARG A 242 -4.44 1.66 -25.35
N LEU A 243 -3.59 0.65 -25.33
CA LEU A 243 -2.33 0.67 -24.60
C LEU A 243 -1.26 1.47 -25.35
N ASN A 244 -0.15 1.79 -24.67
CA ASN A 244 0.98 2.56 -25.20
C ASN A 244 0.55 3.90 -25.83
N SER A 245 -0.50 4.50 -25.33
CA SER A 245 -1.12 5.69 -25.85
C SER A 245 -1.10 6.80 -24.81
N THR A 246 -0.11 7.68 -24.91
CA THR A 246 0.09 8.77 -23.96
C THR A 246 -0.76 9.98 -24.38
N VAL A 247 -1.77 10.32 -23.58
CA VAL A 247 -2.55 11.54 -23.78
C VAL A 247 -1.68 12.76 -23.49
N VAL A 248 -1.65 13.70 -24.41
CA VAL A 248 -0.83 14.92 -24.32
C VAL A 248 -1.67 16.21 -24.34
N ASN A 249 -2.92 16.14 -24.80
CA ASN A 249 -3.83 17.30 -24.78
C ASN A 249 -5.27 16.86 -24.77
N VAL A 250 -6.09 17.56 -23.98
CA VAL A 250 -7.55 17.45 -23.96
C VAL A 250 -8.13 18.85 -24.00
N LYS A 251 -9.04 19.12 -24.95
CA LYS A 251 -9.69 20.43 -25.09
C LYS A 251 -11.11 20.30 -25.62
N HIS A 252 -11.90 21.30 -25.45
CA HIS A 252 -13.21 21.39 -26.09
C HIS A 252 -13.08 21.47 -27.62
N GLY A 253 -14.03 20.89 -28.33
CA GLY A 253 -14.09 20.90 -29.81
C GLY A 253 -14.57 22.22 -30.40
N GLY A 254 -14.49 23.31 -29.63
CA GLY A 254 -14.91 24.65 -29.97
C GLY A 254 -14.92 25.54 -28.74
N ASP A 255 -15.80 26.53 -28.70
CA ASP A 255 -16.01 27.38 -27.51
C ASP A 255 -16.47 26.51 -26.33
N PRO A 256 -15.77 26.54 -25.18
CA PRO A 256 -16.09 25.71 -24.00
C PRO A 256 -17.55 25.85 -23.52
N ALA A 257 -18.15 27.04 -23.69
CA ALA A 257 -19.53 27.32 -23.26
C ALA A 257 -20.59 26.62 -24.13
N SER A 258 -20.25 26.23 -25.35
CA SER A 258 -21.18 25.66 -26.33
C SER A 258 -20.72 24.37 -26.99
N ALA A 259 -19.52 23.90 -26.67
CA ALA A 259 -18.96 22.68 -27.26
C ALA A 259 -19.78 21.44 -26.90
N SER A 260 -20.10 20.64 -27.91
CA SER A 260 -20.82 19.36 -27.77
C SER A 260 -19.89 18.15 -27.75
N GLU A 261 -18.58 18.36 -27.96
CA GLU A 261 -17.56 17.33 -27.98
C GLU A 261 -16.24 17.84 -27.40
N ALA A 262 -15.40 16.92 -27.00
CA ALA A 262 -14.01 17.14 -26.61
C ALA A 262 -13.06 16.41 -27.55
N LEU A 263 -11.88 16.98 -27.73
CA LEU A 263 -10.79 16.42 -28.53
C LEU A 263 -9.69 15.93 -27.61
N VAL A 264 -9.34 14.64 -27.73
CA VAL A 264 -8.26 14.01 -26.98
C VAL A 264 -7.12 13.70 -27.95
N THR A 265 -5.98 14.36 -27.77
CA THR A 265 -4.77 14.09 -28.56
C THR A 265 -3.85 13.18 -27.77
N TYR A 266 -3.37 12.10 -28.38
CA TYR A 266 -2.44 11.15 -27.78
C TYR A 266 -1.32 10.75 -28.74
N ILE A 267 -0.21 10.28 -28.19
CA ILE A 267 0.95 9.76 -28.91
C ILE A 267 0.97 8.25 -28.77
N ASN A 268 1.11 7.55 -29.89
CA ASN A 268 1.33 6.12 -29.96
C ASN A 268 2.37 5.86 -31.05
N ASP A 269 3.41 5.08 -30.78
CA ASP A 269 4.53 4.79 -31.70
C ASP A 269 5.13 6.04 -32.36
N ASN A 270 5.36 7.10 -31.56
CA ASN A 270 5.85 8.41 -32.01
C ASN A 270 4.96 9.14 -33.05
N LYS A 271 3.72 8.71 -33.21
CA LYS A 271 2.72 9.38 -34.06
C LYS A 271 1.65 10.01 -33.21
N SER A 272 1.19 11.18 -33.66
CA SER A 272 0.08 11.89 -33.02
C SER A 272 -1.25 11.44 -33.63
N PHE A 273 -2.21 11.18 -32.74
CA PHE A 273 -3.58 10.81 -33.08
C PHE A 273 -4.55 11.68 -32.31
N GLN A 274 -5.76 11.81 -32.83
CA GLN A 274 -6.85 12.54 -32.15
C GLN A 274 -8.12 11.70 -32.14
N VAL A 275 -8.80 11.70 -30.98
CA VAL A 275 -10.11 11.08 -30.77
C VAL A 275 -11.10 12.17 -30.34
N ARG A 276 -12.32 12.09 -30.87
CA ARG A 276 -13.44 12.91 -30.44
C ARG A 276 -14.34 12.11 -29.50
N GLY A 277 -14.77 12.73 -28.42
CA GLY A 277 -15.71 12.14 -27.47
C GLY A 277 -16.73 13.17 -27.01
N ARG A 278 -17.96 12.74 -26.77
CA ARG A 278 -18.99 13.62 -26.18
C ARG A 278 -18.62 13.98 -24.73
N ASN A 279 -18.04 13.03 -24.00
CA ASN A 279 -17.61 13.22 -22.63
C ASN A 279 -16.21 12.62 -22.47
N VAL A 280 -15.40 13.24 -21.61
CA VAL A 280 -14.07 12.76 -21.24
C VAL A 280 -13.97 12.71 -19.73
N VAL A 281 -13.54 11.56 -19.20
CA VAL A 281 -13.21 11.38 -17.79
C VAL A 281 -11.71 11.36 -17.64
N MET A 282 -11.17 12.35 -16.90
CA MET A 282 -9.75 12.45 -16.61
C MET A 282 -9.40 11.52 -15.42
N ALA A 283 -9.17 10.25 -15.70
CA ALA A 283 -8.86 9.22 -14.70
C ALA A 283 -7.35 9.10 -14.40
N CYS A 284 -6.62 10.21 -14.48
CA CYS A 284 -5.21 10.32 -14.12
C CYS A 284 -5.03 11.07 -12.79
N TYR A 285 -3.79 11.21 -12.31
CA TYR A 285 -3.53 12.02 -11.13
C TYR A 285 -3.99 13.48 -11.34
N ASN A 286 -4.72 14.00 -10.37
CA ASN A 286 -5.30 15.36 -10.44
C ASN A 286 -4.25 16.43 -10.79
N MET A 287 -3.05 16.34 -10.23
CA MET A 287 -1.95 17.27 -10.51
C MET A 287 -1.49 17.27 -11.97
N MET A 288 -1.80 16.20 -12.73
CA MET A 288 -1.45 16.11 -14.16
C MET A 288 -2.46 16.79 -15.06
N ILE A 289 -3.70 16.96 -14.63
CA ILE A 289 -4.79 17.49 -15.44
C ILE A 289 -4.47 18.91 -16.00
N PRO A 290 -3.92 19.86 -15.21
CA PRO A 290 -3.57 21.19 -15.73
C PRO A 290 -2.49 21.20 -16.82
N HIS A 291 -1.72 20.12 -16.96
CA HIS A 291 -0.75 19.97 -18.04
C HIS A 291 -1.36 19.42 -19.33
N LEU A 292 -2.55 18.80 -19.22
CA LEU A 292 -3.26 18.18 -20.34
C LEU A 292 -4.43 19.03 -20.85
N VAL A 293 -5.07 19.80 -19.96
CA VAL A 293 -6.27 20.60 -20.26
C VAL A 293 -5.93 22.07 -20.12
N SER A 294 -5.82 22.77 -21.25
CA SER A 294 -5.36 24.17 -21.31
C SER A 294 -6.44 25.19 -20.99
N ASP A 295 -7.70 24.84 -21.11
CA ASP A 295 -8.86 25.72 -20.94
C ASP A 295 -9.54 25.59 -19.56
N LEU A 296 -8.79 25.12 -18.57
CA LEU A 296 -9.24 25.09 -17.16
C LEU A 296 -9.27 26.53 -16.56
N PRO A 297 -10.31 26.87 -15.79
CA PRO A 297 -10.29 28.08 -14.97
C PRO A 297 -9.09 28.05 -13.99
N GLU A 298 -8.40 29.20 -13.83
CA GLU A 298 -7.15 29.25 -13.03
C GLU A 298 -7.34 28.76 -11.58
N LYS A 299 -8.47 29.08 -10.95
CA LYS A 299 -8.79 28.62 -9.59
C LYS A 299 -8.82 27.08 -9.53
N GLN A 300 -9.41 26.43 -10.54
CA GLN A 300 -9.47 24.98 -10.62
C GLN A 300 -8.10 24.38 -10.93
N ALA A 301 -7.36 24.97 -11.86
CA ALA A 301 -6.01 24.53 -12.20
C ALA A 301 -5.06 24.61 -10.99
N ALA A 302 -5.11 25.68 -10.20
CA ALA A 302 -4.33 25.83 -8.97
C ALA A 302 -4.70 24.77 -7.93
N ALA A 303 -6.00 24.50 -7.73
CA ALA A 303 -6.46 23.46 -6.80
C ALA A 303 -6.01 22.05 -7.25
N LEU A 304 -6.02 21.75 -8.54
CA LEU A 304 -5.53 20.47 -9.06
C LEU A 304 -4.00 20.33 -8.91
N ARG A 305 -3.23 21.39 -9.17
CA ARG A 305 -1.76 21.38 -8.98
C ARG A 305 -1.37 21.15 -7.53
N SER A 306 -2.15 21.60 -6.56
CA SER A 306 -1.87 21.40 -5.13
C SER A 306 -2.06 19.96 -4.65
N GLN A 307 -2.67 19.10 -5.46
CA GLN A 307 -2.91 17.68 -5.17
C GLN A 307 -1.66 16.81 -5.42
N THR A 308 -0.56 17.15 -4.77
CA THR A 308 0.70 16.42 -4.93
C THR A 308 0.58 14.97 -4.46
N LYS A 309 1.33 14.09 -5.10
CA LYS A 309 1.46 12.68 -4.73
C LYS A 309 2.85 12.40 -4.19
N SER A 310 2.92 11.68 -3.09
CA SER A 310 4.18 11.20 -2.56
C SER A 310 4.70 10.04 -3.43
N PRO A 311 6.00 10.02 -3.78
CA PRO A 311 6.58 8.88 -4.48
C PRO A 311 6.66 7.68 -3.54
N PHE A 312 6.42 6.50 -4.08
CA PHE A 312 6.54 5.24 -3.38
C PHE A 312 7.29 4.24 -4.25
N VAL A 313 8.29 3.56 -3.69
CA VAL A 313 9.10 2.60 -4.43
C VAL A 313 8.77 1.20 -3.94
N TYR A 314 8.25 0.38 -4.83
CA TYR A 314 8.09 -1.05 -4.63
C TYR A 314 9.15 -1.81 -5.42
N THR A 315 9.78 -2.77 -4.77
CA THR A 315 10.70 -3.70 -5.42
C THR A 315 10.26 -5.12 -5.13
N THR A 316 9.88 -5.85 -6.17
CA THR A 316 9.51 -7.27 -6.08
C THR A 316 10.72 -8.13 -6.37
N VAL A 317 11.08 -9.04 -5.48
CA VAL A 317 12.23 -9.93 -5.62
C VAL A 317 11.80 -11.39 -5.50
N GLY A 318 12.09 -12.18 -6.54
CA GLY A 318 11.92 -13.63 -6.51
C GLY A 318 13.12 -14.30 -5.84
N LEU A 319 12.88 -15.04 -4.78
CA LEU A 319 13.87 -15.85 -4.09
C LEU A 319 13.76 -17.31 -4.53
N ARG A 320 14.90 -18.01 -4.66
CA ARG A 320 14.93 -19.44 -4.99
C ARG A 320 14.47 -20.32 -3.82
N ASN A 321 14.66 -19.85 -2.60
CA ASN A 321 14.24 -20.45 -1.34
C ASN A 321 14.13 -19.34 -0.29
N TRP A 322 13.55 -19.65 0.88
CA TRP A 322 13.38 -18.67 1.96
C TRP A 322 13.86 -19.17 3.33
N HIS A 323 14.87 -20.06 3.32
CA HIS A 323 15.51 -20.56 4.55
C HIS A 323 15.97 -19.41 5.45
N ALA A 324 16.69 -18.43 4.91
CA ALA A 324 17.22 -17.31 5.68
C ALA A 324 16.10 -16.53 6.40
N MET A 325 14.95 -16.30 5.75
CA MET A 325 13.82 -15.62 6.40
C MET A 325 13.23 -16.47 7.53
N LYS A 326 13.03 -17.77 7.29
CA LYS A 326 12.50 -18.69 8.30
C LYS A 326 13.44 -18.80 9.49
N ASP A 327 14.74 -19.05 9.25
CA ASP A 327 15.74 -19.27 10.30
C ASP A 327 15.94 -18.00 11.15
N SER A 328 15.77 -16.84 10.56
CA SER A 328 15.80 -15.53 11.25
C SER A 328 14.43 -15.11 11.81
N GLY A 329 13.38 -15.88 11.56
CA GLY A 329 12.03 -15.58 12.03
C GLY A 329 11.38 -14.37 11.36
N ILE A 330 11.77 -14.03 10.11
CA ILE A 330 11.36 -12.84 9.41
C ILE A 330 10.09 -13.12 8.59
N GLY A 331 8.96 -12.56 9.01
CA GLY A 331 7.78 -12.38 8.18
C GLY A 331 7.80 -11.00 7.53
N VAL A 332 8.04 -9.98 8.37
CA VAL A 332 8.30 -8.59 7.96
C VAL A 332 9.54 -8.08 8.68
N ALA A 333 10.48 -7.49 7.97
CA ALA A 333 11.61 -6.77 8.53
C ALA A 333 11.45 -5.27 8.30
N MET A 334 11.37 -4.50 9.37
CA MET A 334 11.51 -3.05 9.31
C MET A 334 12.99 -2.68 9.21
N SER A 335 13.32 -1.65 8.44
CA SER A 335 14.71 -1.28 8.13
C SER A 335 14.89 0.24 8.20
N PRO A 336 14.83 0.82 9.40
CA PRO A 336 14.81 2.28 9.56
C PRO A 336 16.08 2.93 9.00
N GLY A 337 15.86 3.99 8.21
CA GLY A 337 16.94 4.76 7.57
C GLY A 337 17.44 4.18 6.25
N ASN A 338 17.07 2.97 5.88
CA ASN A 338 17.40 2.39 4.58
C ASN A 338 16.45 2.90 3.47
N MET A 339 16.86 2.74 2.21
CA MET A 339 16.02 3.09 1.05
C MET A 339 14.71 2.32 1.07
N HIS A 340 14.77 1.01 1.27
CA HIS A 340 13.59 0.17 1.51
C HIS A 340 13.38 0.08 3.02
N GLN A 341 12.31 0.68 3.49
CA GLN A 341 11.99 0.78 4.92
C GLN A 341 11.38 -0.50 5.48
N ALA A 342 10.83 -1.33 4.61
CA ALA A 342 10.27 -2.63 4.98
C ALA A 342 10.58 -3.67 3.92
N VAL A 343 10.77 -4.91 4.37
CA VAL A 343 10.89 -6.10 3.54
C VAL A 343 9.92 -7.13 4.08
N LEU A 344 9.01 -7.62 3.26
CA LEU A 344 8.02 -8.59 3.67
C LEU A 344 7.95 -9.76 2.71
N MET A 345 7.69 -10.95 3.23
CA MET A 345 7.32 -12.10 2.43
C MET A 345 5.92 -11.87 1.87
N ASP A 346 5.69 -12.28 0.63
CA ASP A 346 4.39 -12.14 0.00
C ASP A 346 3.28 -12.89 0.77
N PHE A 347 2.04 -12.49 0.57
CA PHE A 347 0.90 -13.03 1.31
C PHE A 347 0.60 -14.47 0.92
N PRO A 348 0.29 -15.35 1.92
CA PRO A 348 0.11 -16.78 1.70
C PRO A 348 -1.27 -17.09 1.13
N VAL A 349 -1.51 -16.73 -0.14
CA VAL A 349 -2.76 -16.98 -0.85
C VAL A 349 -2.58 -17.98 -1.99
N SER A 350 -3.45 -18.98 -2.06
CA SER A 350 -3.47 -20.00 -3.11
C SER A 350 -4.83 -20.00 -3.80
N MET A 351 -4.88 -19.55 -5.07
CA MET A 351 -6.13 -19.33 -5.79
C MET A 351 -5.93 -19.49 -7.31
N GLY A 352 -6.94 -19.91 -8.02
CA GLY A 352 -6.96 -19.96 -9.48
C GLY A 352 -5.86 -20.83 -10.10
N GLY A 353 -5.47 -21.90 -9.42
CA GLY A 353 -4.36 -22.78 -9.84
C GLY A 353 -2.98 -22.30 -9.39
N TYR A 354 -2.86 -21.10 -8.91
CA TYR A 354 -1.64 -20.65 -8.24
C TYR A 354 -1.53 -21.28 -6.85
N LYS A 355 -0.31 -21.72 -6.49
CA LYS A 355 0.03 -22.26 -5.19
C LYS A 355 1.11 -21.40 -4.56
N PHE A 356 0.82 -20.86 -3.38
CA PHE A 356 1.82 -20.21 -2.55
C PHE A 356 2.86 -21.23 -2.08
N THR A 357 4.05 -20.76 -1.72
CA THR A 357 5.14 -21.64 -1.29
C THR A 357 4.75 -22.47 -0.05
N GLU A 358 5.04 -23.76 -0.08
CA GLU A 358 4.68 -24.70 1.00
C GLU A 358 5.90 -25.11 1.85
N SER A 359 7.10 -24.83 1.36
CA SER A 359 8.35 -25.28 1.99
C SER A 359 9.46 -24.24 1.79
N PRO A 360 10.37 -24.05 2.77
CA PRO A 360 11.53 -23.18 2.63
C PRO A 360 12.43 -23.49 1.43
N ASP A 361 12.42 -24.74 0.92
CA ASP A 361 13.17 -25.16 -0.27
C ASP A 361 12.56 -24.66 -1.58
N LYS A 362 11.34 -24.14 -1.53
CA LYS A 362 10.63 -23.66 -2.72
C LYS A 362 10.82 -22.17 -2.92
N PRO A 363 10.69 -21.70 -4.17
CA PRO A 363 10.74 -20.27 -4.45
C PRO A 363 9.63 -19.51 -3.72
N CYS A 364 9.93 -18.28 -3.33
CA CYS A 364 8.94 -17.33 -2.86
C CYS A 364 9.19 -15.95 -3.45
N VAL A 365 8.30 -15.02 -3.19
CA VAL A 365 8.45 -13.61 -3.54
C VAL A 365 8.49 -12.79 -2.27
N ILE A 366 9.35 -11.77 -2.25
CA ILE A 366 9.37 -10.74 -1.22
C ILE A 366 9.08 -9.37 -1.86
N GLN A 367 8.51 -8.51 -1.07
CA GLN A 367 8.28 -7.10 -1.39
C GLN A 367 9.16 -6.22 -0.53
N MET A 368 9.70 -5.20 -1.15
CA MET A 368 10.55 -4.23 -0.46
C MET A 368 10.01 -2.83 -0.69
#